data_00666af456778a5b893a8350e2794e7d
#
_entry.id   00666af456778a5b893a8350e2794e7d
#
_cell.length_a   1.000
_cell.length_b   1.000
_cell.length_c   1.000
_cell.angle_alpha   90.00
_cell.angle_beta   90.00
_cell.angle_gamma   90.00
#
_symmetry.space_group_name_H-M   'P 1'
#
loop_
_entity.id
_entity.type
_entity.pdbx_description
1 polymer ?
#
loop_
_entity_poly.entity_id
_entity_poly.type
_entity_poly.pdbx_seq_one_letter_code
_entity_poly.pdbx_strand_id
1 'polypeptide(L)'
;MPHKLKGAAPGLLCVAIARPDTGAAIQAARQAQAFADVIEIRLDSLAEPAIAPFLQAIATPLLFTNRPRWEGGQGDGPEEKRLALLLQAVQAGAAYVDIELNSEQAAVQGLCAAARQQGGTQVIVSWHNFSETPGVAALTDIFSRQRSSGAQIGKIVTMAHDFTDVLRVLQLQEEAHRHGFPLIAFCMGRAGMISRLATLELGGFMTYAALNADEATAPGQLAALELLNCLKSFGHAD
;
A
#
# COMPACT_ATOMS: atom_id res chain seq x y z
N MET A 1 27.04 -6.98 -18.40
CA MET A 1 26.83 -6.49 -17.04
C MET A 1 25.48 -5.80 -17.05
N PRO A 2 24.42 -6.29 -16.36
CA PRO A 2 23.15 -5.60 -16.33
C PRO A 2 23.35 -4.29 -15.57
N HIS A 3 22.91 -3.20 -16.15
CA HIS A 3 22.82 -1.91 -15.47
C HIS A 3 21.77 -2.04 -14.33
N LYS A 4 22.22 -2.40 -13.13
CA LYS A 4 21.47 -2.02 -11.93
C LYS A 4 21.37 -0.50 -11.98
N LEU A 5 20.15 0.03 -11.97
CA LEU A 5 19.92 1.44 -11.68
C LEU A 5 20.59 1.70 -10.32
N LYS A 6 21.79 2.29 -10.34
CA LYS A 6 22.55 2.59 -9.13
C LYS A 6 21.73 3.55 -8.29
N GLY A 7 21.24 3.08 -7.13
CA GLY A 7 20.76 3.93 -6.07
C GLY A 7 19.32 3.77 -5.57
N ALA A 8 18.49 2.92 -6.18
CA ALA A 8 17.20 2.59 -5.57
C ALA A 8 17.38 1.46 -4.55
N ALA A 9 16.93 1.66 -3.31
CA ALA A 9 16.74 0.55 -2.38
C ALA A 9 15.76 -0.45 -3.02
N PRO A 10 15.93 -1.77 -2.79
CA PRO A 10 14.96 -2.74 -3.28
C PRO A 10 13.58 -2.37 -2.76
N GLY A 11 12.56 -2.41 -3.63
CA GLY A 11 11.18 -2.14 -3.23
C GLY A 11 10.70 -3.16 -2.19
N LEU A 12 9.76 -2.75 -1.33
CA LEU A 12 9.31 -3.52 -0.19
C LEU A 12 8.17 -4.50 -0.56
N LEU A 13 8.16 -5.65 0.09
CA LEU A 13 7.03 -6.57 0.06
C LEU A 13 6.10 -6.32 1.26
N CYS A 14 4.88 -5.88 1.01
CA CYS A 14 3.84 -5.72 2.01
C CYS A 14 2.88 -6.90 1.99
N VAL A 15 2.62 -7.51 3.16
CA VAL A 15 1.58 -8.54 3.31
C VAL A 15 0.37 -7.93 4.00
N ALA A 16 -0.79 -7.97 3.32
CA ALA A 16 -2.04 -7.43 3.83
C ALA A 16 -2.78 -8.45 4.69
N ILE A 17 -3.17 -8.05 5.91
CA ILE A 17 -3.93 -8.85 6.85
C ILE A 17 -5.31 -8.21 7.05
N ALA A 18 -6.34 -8.95 6.65
CA ALA A 18 -7.75 -8.59 6.81
C ALA A 18 -8.48 -9.69 7.58
N ARG A 19 -8.72 -9.49 8.86
CA ARG A 19 -9.38 -10.45 9.77
C ARG A 19 -10.40 -9.72 10.63
N PRO A 20 -11.52 -10.35 11.01
CA PRO A 20 -12.52 -9.71 11.86
C PRO A 20 -12.12 -9.67 13.34
N ASP A 21 -11.23 -10.57 13.78
CA ASP A 21 -10.78 -10.69 15.16
C ASP A 21 -9.32 -10.27 15.33
N THR A 22 -9.05 -9.45 16.36
CA THR A 22 -7.70 -8.92 16.63
C THR A 22 -6.68 -10.01 16.93
N GLY A 23 -7.06 -11.06 17.68
CA GLY A 23 -6.16 -12.17 17.99
C GLY A 23 -5.80 -12.98 16.74
N ALA A 24 -6.79 -13.28 15.89
CA ALA A 24 -6.60 -13.94 14.61
C ALA A 24 -5.74 -13.09 13.65
N ALA A 25 -5.95 -11.77 13.65
CA ALA A 25 -5.14 -10.84 12.86
C ALA A 25 -3.67 -10.80 13.32
N ILE A 26 -3.41 -10.78 14.64
CA ILE A 26 -2.06 -10.84 15.22
C ILE A 26 -1.40 -12.19 14.87
N GLN A 27 -2.13 -13.29 14.94
CA GLN A 27 -1.59 -14.61 14.58
C GLN A 27 -1.19 -14.65 13.09
N ALA A 28 -2.03 -14.15 12.20
CA ALA A 28 -1.73 -14.03 10.77
C ALA A 28 -0.53 -13.10 10.52
N ALA A 29 -0.48 -11.95 11.19
CA ALA A 29 0.64 -11.01 11.10
C ALA A 29 1.97 -11.63 11.57
N ARG A 30 1.96 -12.46 12.62
CA ARG A 30 3.15 -13.20 13.06
C ARG A 30 3.65 -14.18 12.00
N GLN A 31 2.75 -14.85 11.28
CA GLN A 31 3.14 -15.71 10.16
C GLN A 31 3.73 -14.89 9.00
N ALA A 32 3.15 -13.72 8.71
CA ALA A 32 3.61 -12.83 7.66
C ALA A 32 5.04 -12.29 7.89
N GLN A 33 5.51 -12.21 9.14
CA GLN A 33 6.88 -11.74 9.46
C GLN A 33 7.99 -12.55 8.76
N ALA A 34 7.71 -13.79 8.37
CA ALA A 34 8.68 -14.63 7.66
C ALA A 34 8.90 -14.19 6.19
N PHE A 35 8.03 -13.35 5.65
CA PHE A 35 8.02 -13.00 4.22
C PHE A 35 8.02 -11.49 3.96
N ALA A 36 7.50 -10.71 4.91
CA ALA A 36 7.13 -9.32 4.69
C ALA A 36 8.17 -8.34 5.24
N ASP A 37 8.49 -7.31 4.46
CA ASP A 37 9.18 -6.11 4.93
C ASP A 37 8.24 -5.16 5.68
N VAL A 38 6.96 -5.17 5.30
CA VAL A 38 5.88 -4.40 5.91
C VAL A 38 4.63 -5.28 6.05
N ILE A 39 3.91 -5.16 7.16
CA ILE A 39 2.63 -5.84 7.35
C ILE A 39 1.53 -4.80 7.43
N GLU A 40 0.59 -4.86 6.49
CA GLU A 40 -0.61 -4.02 6.49
C GLU A 40 -1.69 -4.63 7.38
N ILE A 41 -2.17 -3.87 8.35
CA ILE A 41 -3.35 -4.23 9.15
C ILE A 41 -4.56 -3.45 8.64
N ARG A 42 -5.54 -4.19 8.13
CA ARG A 42 -6.82 -3.66 7.63
C ARG A 42 -7.77 -3.43 8.79
N LEU A 43 -7.76 -2.22 9.34
CA LEU A 43 -8.62 -1.83 10.47
C LEU A 43 -10.11 -1.90 10.12
N ASP A 44 -10.45 -1.64 8.86
CA ASP A 44 -11.80 -1.75 8.35
C ASP A 44 -12.36 -3.18 8.33
N SER A 45 -11.51 -4.19 8.46
CA SER A 45 -11.92 -5.60 8.57
C SER A 45 -12.13 -6.06 10.01
N LEU A 46 -11.64 -5.32 11.00
CA LEU A 46 -11.74 -5.67 12.40
C LEU A 46 -13.11 -5.28 12.97
N ALA A 47 -13.74 -6.17 13.73
CA ALA A 47 -14.96 -5.86 14.45
C ALA A 47 -14.74 -4.76 15.51
N GLU A 48 -13.60 -4.81 16.18
CA GLU A 48 -13.15 -3.81 17.16
C GLU A 48 -11.75 -3.32 16.77
N PRO A 49 -11.63 -2.25 15.94
CA PRO A 49 -10.33 -1.76 15.50
C PRO A 49 -9.48 -1.24 16.67
N ALA A 50 -8.24 -1.72 16.76
CA ALA A 50 -7.27 -1.31 17.76
C ALA A 50 -5.87 -1.22 17.16
N ILE A 51 -4.99 -0.37 17.71
CA ILE A 51 -3.63 -0.12 17.22
C ILE A 51 -2.58 -0.78 18.15
N ALA A 52 -2.66 -0.50 19.44
CA ALA A 52 -1.64 -0.89 20.41
C ALA A 52 -1.35 -2.40 20.45
N PRO A 53 -2.34 -3.33 20.39
CA PRO A 53 -2.06 -4.76 20.41
C PRO A 53 -1.14 -5.22 19.28
N PHE A 54 -1.25 -4.64 18.09
CA PHE A 54 -0.40 -4.99 16.95
C PHE A 54 1.02 -4.48 17.13
N LEU A 55 1.20 -3.22 17.55
CA LEU A 55 2.53 -2.63 17.80
C LEU A 55 3.29 -3.36 18.91
N GLN A 56 2.58 -3.93 19.88
CA GLN A 56 3.19 -4.72 20.95
C GLN A 56 3.57 -6.14 20.52
N ALA A 57 2.82 -6.72 19.58
CA ALA A 57 2.93 -8.14 19.21
C ALA A 57 3.82 -8.41 18.00
N ILE A 58 4.05 -7.41 17.15
CA ILE A 58 4.68 -7.54 15.82
C ILE A 58 5.91 -6.64 15.75
N ALA A 59 7.06 -7.22 15.41
CA ALA A 59 8.33 -6.49 15.27
C ALA A 59 8.55 -5.90 13.87
N THR A 60 7.96 -6.52 12.83
CA THR A 60 8.01 -6.01 11.45
C THR A 60 7.28 -4.66 11.35
N PRO A 61 7.79 -3.69 10.58
CA PRO A 61 7.12 -2.42 10.33
C PRO A 61 5.64 -2.58 9.96
N LEU A 62 4.76 -1.86 10.66
CA LEU A 62 3.32 -1.94 10.46
C LEU A 62 2.80 -0.75 9.66
N LEU A 63 1.94 -1.06 8.70
CA LEU A 63 1.09 -0.12 7.98
C LEU A 63 -0.35 -0.30 8.48
N PHE A 64 -0.98 0.78 8.95
CA PHE A 64 -2.40 0.76 9.30
C PHE A 64 -3.23 1.42 8.20
N THR A 65 -4.19 0.66 7.69
CA THR A 65 -5.15 1.09 6.66
C THR A 65 -6.56 0.93 7.19
N ASN A 66 -7.37 1.98 7.09
CA ASN A 66 -8.79 1.94 7.43
C ASN A 66 -9.60 2.32 6.18
N ARG A 67 -9.72 1.38 5.22
CA ARG A 67 -10.24 1.63 3.88
C ARG A 67 -11.75 1.82 3.87
N PRO A 68 -12.27 2.96 3.37
CA PRO A 68 -13.70 3.21 3.24
C PRO A 68 -14.31 2.37 2.10
N ARG A 69 -15.63 2.18 2.16
CA ARG A 69 -16.36 1.41 1.12
C ARG A 69 -16.24 2.01 -0.28
N TRP A 70 -16.18 3.33 -0.39
CA TRP A 70 -16.09 4.01 -1.68
C TRP A 70 -14.73 3.83 -2.38
N GLU A 71 -13.72 3.28 -1.70
CA GLU A 71 -12.45 2.81 -2.29
C GLU A 71 -12.20 1.31 -2.03
N GLY A 72 -13.27 0.49 -2.01
CA GLY A 72 -13.18 -0.96 -1.98
C GLY A 72 -12.85 -1.58 -0.62
N GLY A 73 -13.01 -0.83 0.46
CA GLY A 73 -12.87 -1.32 1.83
C GLY A 73 -14.20 -1.78 2.45
N GLN A 74 -14.16 -2.03 3.75
CA GLN A 74 -15.32 -2.43 4.55
C GLN A 74 -15.75 -1.33 5.53
N GLY A 75 -14.97 -0.23 5.64
CA GLY A 75 -15.26 0.87 6.53
C GLY A 75 -16.57 1.57 6.15
N ASP A 76 -17.56 1.55 7.03
CA ASP A 76 -18.91 2.12 6.85
C ASP A 76 -19.33 3.09 7.96
N GLY A 77 -18.44 3.34 8.90
CA GLY A 77 -18.65 4.28 10.00
C GLY A 77 -18.47 5.75 9.58
N PRO A 78 -18.73 6.69 10.53
CA PRO A 78 -18.45 8.10 10.34
C PRO A 78 -16.97 8.35 9.99
N GLU A 79 -16.73 9.24 9.02
CA GLU A 79 -15.39 9.56 8.52
C GLU A 79 -14.46 10.03 9.66
N GLU A 80 -14.98 10.79 10.63
CA GLU A 80 -14.23 11.26 11.78
C GLU A 80 -13.66 10.10 12.63
N LYS A 81 -14.43 9.02 12.81
CA LYS A 81 -13.97 7.83 13.54
C LYS A 81 -12.88 7.09 12.77
N ARG A 82 -13.05 6.99 11.44
CA ARG A 82 -12.06 6.39 10.55
C ARG A 82 -10.72 7.10 10.64
N LEU A 83 -10.76 8.43 10.52
CA LEU A 83 -9.58 9.29 10.59
C LEU A 83 -8.94 9.32 11.99
N ALA A 84 -9.75 9.28 13.05
CA ALA A 84 -9.25 9.21 14.42
C ALA A 84 -8.39 7.96 14.68
N LEU A 85 -8.75 6.81 14.09
CA LEU A 85 -7.93 5.59 14.18
C LEU A 85 -6.59 5.73 13.44
N LEU A 86 -6.55 6.37 12.26
CA LEU A 86 -5.30 6.64 11.56
C LEU A 86 -4.42 7.61 12.35
N LEU A 87 -5.00 8.65 12.95
CA LEU A 87 -4.27 9.57 13.81
C LEU A 87 -3.72 8.87 15.06
N GLN A 88 -4.50 7.97 15.66
CA GLN A 88 -4.05 7.13 16.77
C GLN A 88 -2.87 6.25 16.37
N ALA A 89 -2.86 5.69 15.15
CA ALA A 89 -1.74 4.90 14.65
C ALA A 89 -0.47 5.76 14.51
N VAL A 90 -0.60 6.99 14.00
CA VAL A 90 0.51 7.96 13.95
C VAL A 90 1.05 8.25 15.35
N GLN A 91 0.18 8.59 16.29
CA GLN A 91 0.56 8.92 17.67
C GLN A 91 1.22 7.74 18.40
N ALA A 92 0.83 6.52 18.07
CA ALA A 92 1.39 5.29 18.62
C ALA A 92 2.73 4.87 17.96
N GLY A 93 3.20 5.60 16.94
CA GLY A 93 4.49 5.35 16.29
C GLY A 93 4.45 4.23 15.23
N ALA A 94 3.32 4.04 14.55
CA ALA A 94 3.26 3.16 13.39
C ALA A 94 4.28 3.56 12.32
N ALA A 95 4.87 2.59 11.61
CA ALA A 95 5.81 2.90 10.54
C ALA A 95 5.10 3.60 9.35
N TYR A 96 3.88 3.16 9.03
CA TYR A 96 3.09 3.70 7.92
C TYR A 96 1.61 3.84 8.30
N VAL A 97 0.95 4.81 7.67
CA VAL A 97 -0.51 4.92 7.62
C VAL A 97 -0.96 5.23 6.20
N ASP A 98 -2.11 4.69 5.79
CA ASP A 98 -2.69 4.89 4.46
C ASP A 98 -3.97 5.75 4.58
N ILE A 99 -4.04 6.83 3.83
CA ILE A 99 -5.22 7.71 3.70
C ILE A 99 -5.53 7.93 2.22
N GLU A 100 -6.81 7.98 1.89
CA GLU A 100 -7.26 8.16 0.52
C GLU A 100 -7.03 9.60 0.01
N LEU A 101 -6.57 9.74 -1.23
CA LEU A 101 -6.41 11.04 -1.90
C LEU A 101 -7.73 11.85 -1.97
N ASN A 102 -8.84 11.13 -2.07
CA ASN A 102 -10.17 11.73 -2.16
C ASN A 102 -10.85 11.97 -0.80
N SER A 103 -10.16 11.70 0.33
CA SER A 103 -10.59 12.19 1.63
C SER A 103 -10.58 13.72 1.67
N GLU A 104 -11.25 14.31 2.63
CA GLU A 104 -11.23 15.77 2.81
C GLU A 104 -9.78 16.27 2.90
N GLN A 105 -9.45 17.31 2.13
CA GLN A 105 -8.09 17.84 2.03
C GLN A 105 -7.51 18.23 3.40
N ALA A 106 -8.33 18.82 4.27
CA ALA A 106 -7.92 19.18 5.63
C ALA A 106 -7.51 17.94 6.46
N ALA A 107 -8.22 16.81 6.29
CA ALA A 107 -7.90 15.56 6.97
C ALA A 107 -6.56 14.98 6.48
N VAL A 108 -6.33 14.95 5.16
CA VAL A 108 -5.04 14.50 4.59
C VAL A 108 -3.89 15.36 5.10
N GLN A 109 -4.02 16.68 5.03
CA GLN A 109 -3.00 17.63 5.50
C GLN A 109 -2.77 17.52 7.01
N GLY A 110 -3.84 17.35 7.81
CA GLY A 110 -3.77 17.17 9.26
C GLY A 110 -3.01 15.89 9.63
N LEU A 111 -3.30 14.77 8.99
CA LEU A 111 -2.60 13.51 9.22
C LEU A 111 -1.11 13.60 8.83
N CYS A 112 -0.79 14.21 7.69
CA CYS A 112 0.58 14.47 7.26
C CYS A 112 1.34 15.39 8.23
N ALA A 113 0.69 16.41 8.78
CA ALA A 113 1.27 17.30 9.78
C ALA A 113 1.56 16.56 11.09
N ALA A 114 0.61 15.75 11.58
CA ALA A 114 0.77 14.93 12.77
C ALA A 114 1.92 13.92 12.62
N ALA A 115 2.02 13.26 11.46
CA ALA A 115 3.10 12.32 11.18
C ALA A 115 4.48 13.00 11.16
N ARG A 116 4.59 14.21 10.58
CA ARG A 116 5.83 15.00 10.62
C ARG A 116 6.21 15.44 12.03
N GLN A 117 5.23 15.83 12.85
CA GLN A 117 5.46 16.25 14.23
C GLN A 117 5.89 15.10 15.11
N GLN A 118 5.28 13.93 14.94
CA GLN A 118 5.62 12.71 15.67
C GLN A 118 7.03 12.21 15.32
N GLY A 119 7.40 12.29 14.03
CA GLY A 119 8.71 11.86 13.52
C GLY A 119 8.87 10.34 13.53
N GLY A 120 8.78 9.69 12.40
CA GLY A 120 8.94 8.24 12.27
C GLY A 120 7.82 7.54 11.50
N THR A 121 6.62 8.10 11.44
CA THR A 121 5.52 7.60 10.62
C THR A 121 5.55 8.22 9.22
N GLN A 122 5.45 7.39 8.18
CA GLN A 122 5.27 7.85 6.81
C GLN A 122 3.80 7.69 6.37
N VAL A 123 3.28 8.72 5.72
CA VAL A 123 1.91 8.73 5.20
C VAL A 123 1.93 8.29 3.73
N ILE A 124 1.15 7.26 3.43
CA ILE A 124 0.82 6.83 2.08
C ILE A 124 -0.49 7.51 1.70
N VAL A 125 -0.50 8.32 0.64
CA VAL A 125 -1.73 8.83 0.06
C VAL A 125 -2.14 7.95 -1.10
N SER A 126 -3.28 7.28 -1.00
CA SER A 126 -3.70 6.24 -1.93
C SER A 126 -4.89 6.65 -2.80
N TRP A 127 -4.95 6.06 -3.99
CA TRP A 127 -6.09 6.16 -4.89
C TRP A 127 -6.30 4.81 -5.59
N HIS A 128 -7.55 4.33 -5.58
CA HIS A 128 -7.93 3.05 -6.16
C HIS A 128 -9.08 3.22 -7.16
N ASN A 129 -8.99 2.51 -8.29
CA ASN A 129 -10.11 2.32 -9.21
C ASN A 129 -10.33 0.82 -9.47
N PHE A 130 -11.44 0.30 -8.97
CA PHE A 130 -11.78 -1.12 -9.07
C PHE A 130 -12.47 -1.49 -10.39
N SER A 131 -12.78 -0.54 -11.24
CA SER A 131 -13.51 -0.76 -12.49
C SER A 131 -12.62 -0.69 -13.73
N GLU A 132 -11.65 0.22 -13.75
CA GLU A 132 -10.84 0.47 -14.96
C GLU A 132 -9.49 1.10 -14.65
N THR A 133 -8.65 1.23 -15.67
CA THR A 133 -7.43 2.05 -15.66
C THR A 133 -7.67 3.30 -16.50
N PRO A 134 -7.66 4.50 -15.89
CA PRO A 134 -7.84 5.76 -16.61
C PRO A 134 -6.76 6.03 -17.66
N GLY A 135 -7.03 6.97 -18.56
CA GLY A 135 -6.04 7.46 -19.51
C GLY A 135 -4.85 8.17 -18.85
N VAL A 136 -3.76 8.31 -19.60
CA VAL A 136 -2.48 8.87 -19.11
C VAL A 136 -2.66 10.23 -18.43
N ALA A 137 -3.43 11.14 -19.02
CA ALA A 137 -3.64 12.48 -18.46
C ALA A 137 -4.28 12.45 -17.06
N ALA A 138 -5.29 11.58 -16.85
CA ALA A 138 -5.94 11.43 -15.56
C ALA A 138 -5.01 10.79 -14.52
N LEU A 139 -4.23 9.78 -14.91
CA LEU A 139 -3.24 9.17 -14.01
C LEU A 139 -2.13 10.16 -13.62
N THR A 140 -1.69 11.01 -14.54
CA THR A 140 -0.71 12.08 -14.26
C THR A 140 -1.28 13.13 -13.31
N ASP A 141 -2.56 13.49 -13.45
CA ASP A 141 -3.24 14.40 -12.52
C ASP A 141 -3.31 13.80 -11.11
N ILE A 142 -3.74 12.54 -10.98
CA ILE A 142 -3.78 11.83 -9.71
C ILE A 142 -2.41 11.81 -9.05
N PHE A 143 -1.36 11.44 -9.78
CA PHE A 143 0.01 11.46 -9.30
C PHE A 143 0.45 12.86 -8.83
N SER A 144 0.14 13.90 -9.61
CA SER A 144 0.45 15.29 -9.26
C SER A 144 -0.24 15.74 -7.97
N ARG A 145 -1.52 15.39 -7.80
CA ARG A 145 -2.28 15.65 -6.57
C ARG A 145 -1.69 14.91 -5.37
N GLN A 146 -1.25 13.65 -5.54
CA GLN A 146 -0.58 12.90 -4.49
C GLN A 146 0.71 13.59 -4.04
N ARG A 147 1.54 14.04 -4.97
CA ARG A 147 2.77 14.79 -4.65
C ARG A 147 2.48 16.10 -3.90
N SER A 148 1.38 16.75 -4.20
CA SER A 148 0.99 18.03 -3.59
C SER A 148 0.24 17.88 -2.27
N SER A 149 -0.11 16.65 -1.86
CA SER A 149 -0.90 16.39 -0.65
C SER A 149 -0.14 16.62 0.67
N GLY A 150 1.20 16.59 0.62
CA GLY A 150 2.06 16.61 1.80
C GLY A 150 2.43 15.23 2.34
N ALA A 151 1.92 14.15 1.75
CA ALA A 151 2.32 12.78 2.06
C ALA A 151 3.72 12.46 1.52
N GLN A 152 4.36 11.44 2.07
CA GLN A 152 5.70 11.01 1.68
C GLN A 152 5.67 9.99 0.54
N ILE A 153 4.57 9.24 0.37
CA ILE A 153 4.46 8.13 -0.58
C ILE A 153 3.12 8.22 -1.29
N GLY A 154 3.11 8.08 -2.62
CA GLY A 154 1.90 7.92 -3.42
C GLY A 154 1.53 6.45 -3.60
N LYS A 155 0.23 6.15 -3.77
CA LYS A 155 -0.25 4.82 -4.12
C LYS A 155 -1.38 4.92 -5.16
N ILE A 156 -1.17 4.30 -6.32
CA ILE A 156 -2.15 4.24 -7.42
C ILE A 156 -2.38 2.78 -7.80
N VAL A 157 -3.60 2.30 -7.58
CA VAL A 157 -3.98 0.92 -7.90
C VAL A 157 -5.25 0.92 -8.75
N THR A 158 -5.20 0.31 -9.94
CA THR A 158 -6.30 0.33 -10.90
C THR A 158 -6.68 -1.09 -11.34
N MET A 159 -7.85 -1.26 -11.92
CA MET A 159 -8.23 -2.51 -12.59
C MET A 159 -7.66 -2.51 -14.01
N ALA A 160 -6.88 -3.53 -14.36
CA ALA A 160 -6.43 -3.72 -15.73
C ALA A 160 -7.31 -4.74 -16.46
N HIS A 161 -7.77 -4.37 -17.65
CA HIS A 161 -8.49 -5.24 -18.57
C HIS A 161 -7.56 -5.85 -19.63
N ASP A 162 -6.48 -5.14 -19.97
CA ASP A 162 -5.48 -5.59 -20.92
C ASP A 162 -4.05 -5.12 -20.56
N PHE A 163 -3.08 -5.45 -21.41
CA PHE A 163 -1.68 -5.09 -21.17
C PHE A 163 -1.40 -3.59 -21.36
N THR A 164 -2.22 -2.87 -22.10
CA THR A 164 -2.02 -1.42 -22.30
C THR A 164 -2.36 -0.64 -21.02
N ASP A 165 -3.33 -1.14 -20.25
CA ASP A 165 -3.63 -0.65 -18.90
C ASP A 165 -2.43 -0.80 -17.98
N VAL A 166 -1.80 -1.97 -17.99
CA VAL A 166 -0.61 -2.27 -17.20
C VAL A 166 0.53 -1.32 -17.55
N LEU A 167 0.80 -1.13 -18.84
CA LEU A 167 1.88 -0.23 -19.30
C LEU A 167 1.64 1.22 -18.86
N ARG A 168 0.39 1.71 -18.95
CA ARG A 168 0.05 3.07 -18.49
C ARG A 168 0.34 3.29 -17.01
N VAL A 169 0.03 2.32 -16.17
CA VAL A 169 0.27 2.43 -14.72
C VAL A 169 1.76 2.30 -14.40
N LEU A 170 2.46 1.35 -15.01
CA LEU A 170 3.89 1.17 -14.78
C LEU A 170 4.72 2.37 -15.27
N GLN A 171 4.28 3.08 -16.31
CA GLN A 171 4.94 4.30 -16.79
C GLN A 171 4.99 5.40 -15.72
N LEU A 172 4.07 5.41 -14.75
CA LEU A 172 4.13 6.34 -13.62
C LEU A 172 5.41 6.22 -12.78
N GLN A 173 6.09 5.06 -12.80
CA GLN A 173 7.36 4.90 -12.10
C GLN A 173 8.47 5.79 -12.67
N GLU A 174 8.45 6.07 -13.99
CA GLU A 174 9.36 7.05 -14.59
C GLU A 174 9.11 8.46 -14.05
N GLU A 175 7.85 8.88 -13.95
CA GLU A 175 7.47 10.17 -13.36
C GLU A 175 7.85 10.24 -11.88
N ALA A 176 7.60 9.17 -11.12
CA ALA A 176 7.95 9.06 -9.72
C ALA A 176 9.47 9.24 -9.52
N HIS A 177 10.27 8.53 -10.31
CA HIS A 177 11.73 8.64 -10.29
C HIS A 177 12.21 10.04 -10.65
N ARG A 178 11.66 10.63 -11.72
CA ARG A 178 12.03 12.01 -12.17
C ARG A 178 11.78 13.06 -11.10
N HIS A 179 10.75 12.87 -10.30
CA HIS A 179 10.35 13.79 -9.23
C HIS A 179 10.88 13.42 -7.85
N GLY A 180 11.59 12.30 -7.69
CA GLY A 180 12.06 11.81 -6.40
C GLY A 180 10.94 11.55 -5.40
N PHE A 181 9.73 11.17 -5.89
CA PHE A 181 8.56 10.90 -5.05
C PHE A 181 8.26 9.40 -5.05
N PRO A 182 8.43 8.70 -3.91
CA PRO A 182 8.17 7.28 -3.81
C PRO A 182 6.74 6.93 -4.22
N LEU A 183 6.58 5.95 -5.12
CA LEU A 183 5.29 5.56 -5.65
C LEU A 183 5.06 4.06 -5.58
N ILE A 184 3.88 3.68 -5.13
CA ILE A 184 3.31 2.34 -5.21
C ILE A 184 2.32 2.36 -6.39
N ALA A 185 2.66 1.72 -7.52
CA ALA A 185 1.80 1.73 -8.70
C ALA A 185 1.75 0.35 -9.36
N PHE A 186 0.57 -0.25 -9.36
CA PHE A 186 0.31 -1.55 -10.01
C PHE A 186 -1.18 -1.72 -10.30
N CYS A 187 -1.51 -2.78 -11.03
CA CYS A 187 -2.89 -3.08 -11.42
C CYS A 187 -3.43 -4.32 -10.69
N MET A 188 -4.75 -4.32 -10.52
CA MET A 188 -5.58 -5.45 -10.12
C MET A 188 -6.04 -6.25 -11.34
N GLY A 189 -6.68 -7.38 -11.08
CA GLY A 189 -7.20 -8.29 -12.09
C GLY A 189 -6.13 -9.18 -12.70
N ARG A 190 -6.56 -10.13 -13.55
CA ARG A 190 -5.65 -11.11 -14.16
C ARG A 190 -4.59 -10.45 -15.05
N ALA A 191 -4.98 -9.49 -15.86
CA ALA A 191 -4.05 -8.76 -16.72
C ALA A 191 -3.03 -7.96 -15.89
N GLY A 192 -3.44 -7.49 -14.71
CA GLY A 192 -2.63 -6.69 -13.80
C GLY A 192 -1.60 -7.46 -12.97
N MET A 193 -1.69 -8.79 -12.86
CA MET A 193 -0.83 -9.58 -11.97
C MET A 193 0.66 -9.31 -12.17
N ILE A 194 1.11 -9.23 -13.42
CA ILE A 194 2.52 -8.98 -13.75
C ILE A 194 3.02 -7.63 -13.21
N SER A 195 2.16 -6.63 -13.09
CA SER A 195 2.56 -5.32 -12.61
C SER A 195 2.97 -5.32 -11.13
N ARG A 196 2.51 -6.29 -10.35
CA ARG A 196 2.91 -6.43 -8.94
C ARG A 196 4.37 -6.84 -8.77
N LEU A 197 4.93 -7.55 -9.73
CA LEU A 197 6.36 -7.85 -9.82
C LEU A 197 7.11 -6.70 -10.51
N ALA A 198 6.64 -6.32 -11.70
CA ALA A 198 7.31 -5.33 -12.53
C ALA A 198 7.46 -3.97 -11.84
N THR A 199 6.52 -3.57 -10.98
CA THR A 199 6.61 -2.30 -10.25
C THR A 199 7.90 -2.21 -9.43
N LEU A 200 8.32 -3.29 -8.77
CA LEU A 200 9.56 -3.32 -7.98
C LEU A 200 10.80 -3.22 -8.87
N GLU A 201 10.82 -3.94 -9.99
CA GLU A 201 11.92 -3.88 -10.96
C GLU A 201 12.09 -2.49 -11.59
N LEU A 202 11.00 -1.72 -11.65
CA LEU A 202 10.98 -0.35 -12.17
C LEU A 202 11.19 0.72 -11.09
N GLY A 203 11.58 0.33 -9.87
CA GLY A 203 11.88 1.25 -8.77
C GLY A 203 10.67 1.67 -7.95
N GLY A 204 9.55 0.94 -8.04
CA GLY A 204 8.37 1.16 -7.20
C GLY A 204 8.67 0.92 -5.72
N PHE A 205 8.05 1.72 -4.86
CA PHE A 205 8.36 1.73 -3.43
C PHE A 205 7.94 0.44 -2.73
N MET A 206 6.79 -0.14 -3.08
CA MET A 206 6.22 -1.30 -2.40
C MET A 206 5.27 -2.07 -3.33
N THR A 207 5.20 -3.39 -3.14
CA THR A 207 4.13 -4.22 -3.72
C THR A 207 3.38 -4.96 -2.62
N TYR A 208 2.23 -5.56 -2.98
CA TYR A 208 1.31 -6.17 -2.02
C TYR A 208 1.03 -7.63 -2.35
N ALA A 209 1.08 -8.47 -1.32
CA ALA A 209 0.70 -9.88 -1.35
C ALA A 209 -0.36 -10.20 -0.29
N ALA A 210 -1.09 -11.28 -0.49
CA ALA A 210 -1.88 -11.92 0.56
C ALA A 210 -0.98 -12.86 1.37
N LEU A 211 -1.34 -13.16 2.61
CA LEU A 211 -0.63 -14.18 3.40
C LEU A 211 -0.74 -15.55 2.71
N ASN A 212 -1.94 -15.94 2.33
CA ASN A 212 -2.26 -17.15 1.56
C ASN A 212 -3.16 -16.80 0.36
N ALA A 213 -3.27 -17.68 -0.62
CA ALA A 213 -4.01 -17.42 -1.85
C ALA A 213 -5.52 -17.19 -1.64
N ASP A 214 -6.11 -17.84 -0.64
CA ASP A 214 -7.52 -17.72 -0.25
C ASP A 214 -7.82 -16.46 0.58
N GLU A 215 -6.79 -15.71 0.97
CA GLU A 215 -6.87 -14.51 1.80
C GLU A 215 -6.64 -13.21 1.00
N ALA A 216 -6.74 -13.29 -0.31
CA ALA A 216 -6.54 -12.13 -1.17
C ALA A 216 -7.52 -10.99 -0.84
N THR A 217 -6.98 -9.80 -0.59
CA THR A 217 -7.76 -8.59 -0.27
C THR A 217 -8.10 -7.77 -1.52
N ALA A 218 -7.55 -8.16 -2.68
CA ALA A 218 -7.78 -7.50 -3.97
C ALA A 218 -7.65 -8.51 -5.14
N PRO A 219 -8.37 -8.32 -6.24
CA PRO A 219 -8.29 -9.19 -7.42
C PRO A 219 -6.85 -9.29 -7.97
N GLY A 220 -6.41 -10.52 -8.29
CA GLY A 220 -5.07 -10.77 -8.84
C GLY A 220 -3.92 -10.62 -7.84
N GLN A 221 -4.20 -10.63 -6.55
CA GLN A 221 -3.17 -10.66 -5.50
C GLN A 221 -2.59 -12.07 -5.39
N LEU A 222 -1.26 -12.17 -5.38
CA LEU A 222 -0.51 -13.42 -5.19
C LEU A 222 -0.32 -13.71 -3.70
N ALA A 223 -0.12 -14.98 -3.35
CA ALA A 223 0.36 -15.34 -2.02
C ALA A 223 1.80 -14.83 -1.81
N ALA A 224 2.13 -14.46 -0.57
CA ALA A 224 3.43 -13.86 -0.23
C ALA A 224 4.60 -14.75 -0.63
N LEU A 225 4.50 -16.06 -0.35
CA LEU A 225 5.55 -17.01 -0.71
C LEU A 225 5.74 -17.15 -2.23
N GLU A 226 4.65 -17.13 -3.00
CA GLU A 226 4.71 -17.20 -4.47
C GLU A 226 5.38 -15.94 -5.03
N LEU A 227 4.96 -14.78 -4.56
CA LEU A 227 5.53 -13.50 -4.98
C LEU A 227 7.03 -13.41 -4.63
N LEU A 228 7.40 -13.82 -3.41
CA LEU A 228 8.79 -13.86 -2.97
C LEU A 228 9.66 -14.80 -3.84
N ASN A 229 9.15 -15.98 -4.20
CA ASN A 229 9.86 -16.90 -5.08
C ASN A 229 10.07 -16.32 -6.48
N CYS A 230 9.07 -15.60 -7.01
CA CYS A 230 9.24 -14.87 -8.26
C CYS A 230 10.33 -13.78 -8.13
N LEU A 231 10.29 -12.96 -7.09
CA LEU A 231 11.27 -11.89 -6.85
C LEU A 231 12.71 -12.46 -6.72
N LYS A 232 12.89 -13.57 -6.02
CA LYS A 232 14.20 -14.26 -5.95
C LYS A 232 14.74 -14.65 -7.32
N SER A 233 13.86 -15.06 -8.24
CA SER A 233 14.26 -15.41 -9.61
C SER A 233 14.78 -14.21 -10.41
N PHE A 234 14.43 -12.99 -10.03
CA PHE A 234 14.95 -11.73 -10.59
C PHE A 234 16.19 -11.19 -9.85
N GLY A 235 16.68 -11.91 -8.83
CA GLY A 235 17.86 -11.53 -8.06
C GLY A 235 17.56 -10.56 -6.91
N HIS A 236 16.30 -10.48 -6.49
CA HIS A 236 15.92 -9.87 -5.22
C HIS A 236 16.09 -10.89 -4.10
N ALA A 237 16.89 -10.55 -3.15
CA ALA A 237 17.14 -11.18 -1.86
C ALA A 237 17.95 -12.50 -1.84
N ASP A 238 18.94 -12.40 -1.06
CA ASP A 238 19.17 -13.30 0.09
C ASP A 238 19.00 -12.50 1.38
#